data_c4e799552beea4193c42c14c4edab91f
#
_entry.id   c4e799552beea4193c42c14c4edab91f
#
_cell.length_a   1.000
_cell.length_b   1.000
_cell.length_c   1.000
_cell.angle_alpha   90.00
_cell.angle_beta   90.00
_cell.angle_gamma   90.00
#
_symmetry.space_group_name_H-M   'P 1'
#
loop_
_entity.id
_entity.type
_entity.pdbx_description
1 polymer ?
#
loop_
_entity_poly.entity_id
_entity_poly.type
_entity_poly.pdbx_seq_one_letter_code
_entity_poly.pdbx_strand_id
1 'polypeptide(L)'
;MSSSILFILAIVVGFAVLIWGADRFIDGAANIASNLGVSPLIVGVTIVGFGTSAPEMLVSALAAFDGVPAMGIGNAVGSNITNVGLVLGVTTLISPLVVNSATLRREFPILAFVMLMSLIMVLDGVLSRVDGSILFAGFLLTIGGMGWMAYRGLGKNDPLEAEFAQEYAEQSMSTGKASC
;
A
#
# COMPACT_ATOMS: atom_id res chain seq x y z
N MET A 1 -23.71 -10.11 -29.01
CA MET A 1 -22.37 -9.61 -28.62
C MET A 1 -21.62 -10.82 -28.14
N SER A 2 -20.41 -11.08 -28.66
CA SER A 2 -19.62 -12.23 -28.17
C SER A 2 -19.24 -11.99 -26.71
N SER A 3 -19.25 -13.04 -25.90
CA SER A 3 -18.85 -12.97 -24.47
C SER A 3 -17.52 -12.26 -24.24
N SER A 4 -16.60 -12.37 -25.21
CA SER A 4 -15.29 -11.70 -25.18
C SER A 4 -15.39 -10.18 -25.17
N ILE A 5 -16.31 -9.58 -25.92
CA ILE A 5 -16.52 -8.12 -25.93
C ILE A 5 -17.04 -7.63 -24.57
N LEU A 6 -17.96 -8.40 -23.96
CA LEU A 6 -18.50 -8.10 -22.64
C LEU A 6 -17.40 -8.12 -21.58
N PHE A 7 -16.50 -9.11 -21.61
CA PHE A 7 -15.37 -9.20 -20.68
C PHE A 7 -14.36 -8.05 -20.87
N ILE A 8 -14.04 -7.69 -22.11
CA ILE A 8 -13.14 -6.55 -22.39
C ILE A 8 -13.76 -5.24 -21.87
N LEU A 9 -15.05 -5.01 -22.13
CA LEU A 9 -15.76 -3.83 -21.62
C LEU A 9 -15.77 -3.80 -20.08
N ALA A 10 -16.04 -4.95 -19.44
CA ALA A 10 -16.02 -5.04 -17.99
C ALA A 10 -14.65 -4.72 -17.40
N ILE A 11 -13.57 -5.17 -18.04
CA ILE A 11 -12.19 -4.87 -17.63
C ILE A 11 -11.92 -3.36 -17.78
N VAL A 12 -12.23 -2.77 -18.93
CA VAL A 12 -11.98 -1.34 -19.17
C VAL A 12 -12.76 -0.45 -18.20
N VAL A 13 -14.05 -0.75 -17.99
CA VAL A 13 -14.89 -0.03 -17.04
C VAL A 13 -14.37 -0.23 -15.61
N GLY A 14 -13.97 -1.46 -15.25
CA GLY A 14 -13.40 -1.77 -13.95
C GLY A 14 -12.13 -0.97 -13.67
N PHE A 15 -11.23 -0.86 -14.64
CA PHE A 15 -10.02 -0.02 -14.51
C PHE A 15 -10.37 1.47 -14.38
N ALA A 16 -11.31 1.99 -15.16
CA ALA A 16 -11.73 3.39 -15.07
C ALA A 16 -12.32 3.71 -13.67
N VAL A 17 -13.18 2.83 -13.15
CA VAL A 17 -13.75 2.97 -11.80
C VAL A 17 -12.67 2.85 -10.73
N LEU A 18 -11.70 1.94 -10.90
CA LEU A 18 -10.59 1.75 -9.97
C LEU A 18 -9.73 3.02 -9.89
N ILE A 19 -9.34 3.59 -11.02
CA ILE A 19 -8.53 4.82 -11.06
C ILE A 19 -9.29 5.96 -10.39
N TRP A 20 -10.55 6.18 -10.79
CA TRP A 20 -11.38 7.22 -10.20
C TRP A 20 -11.58 7.05 -8.69
N GLY A 21 -11.80 5.81 -8.24
CA GLY A 21 -11.96 5.48 -6.82
C GLY A 21 -10.67 5.70 -6.03
N ALA A 22 -9.52 5.33 -6.59
CA ALA A 22 -8.20 5.53 -5.99
C ALA A 22 -7.90 7.02 -5.77
N ASP A 23 -8.14 7.87 -6.77
CA ASP A 23 -7.96 9.32 -6.66
C ASP A 23 -8.82 9.89 -5.54
N ARG A 24 -10.11 9.54 -5.50
CA ARG A 24 -11.04 10.00 -4.45
C ARG A 24 -10.66 9.51 -3.06
N PHE A 25 -10.15 8.29 -2.96
CA PHE A 25 -9.69 7.73 -1.71
C PHE A 25 -8.45 8.45 -1.18
N ILE A 26 -7.48 8.74 -2.05
CA ILE A 26 -6.26 9.48 -1.69
C ILE A 26 -6.61 10.91 -1.26
N ASP A 27 -7.44 11.62 -2.02
CA ASP A 27 -7.90 12.96 -1.68
C ASP A 27 -8.63 12.99 -0.33
N GLY A 28 -9.52 12.03 -0.10
CA GLY A 28 -10.26 11.91 1.16
C GLY A 28 -9.34 11.64 2.35
N ALA A 29 -8.38 10.73 2.18
CA ALA A 29 -7.40 10.40 3.19
C ALA A 29 -6.50 11.59 3.54
N ALA A 30 -6.03 12.34 2.55
CA ALA A 30 -5.21 13.54 2.71
C ALA A 30 -5.98 14.65 3.46
N ASN A 31 -7.27 14.87 3.12
CA ASN A 31 -8.12 15.84 3.81
C ASN A 31 -8.37 15.47 5.28
N ILE A 32 -8.62 14.19 5.57
CA ILE A 32 -8.79 13.71 6.95
C ILE A 32 -7.50 13.93 7.75
N ALA A 33 -6.34 13.62 7.16
CA ALA A 33 -5.04 13.85 7.77
C ALA A 33 -4.82 15.31 8.15
N SER A 34 -5.05 16.18 7.19
CA SER A 34 -4.91 17.64 7.38
C SER A 34 -5.79 18.14 8.53
N ASN A 35 -7.04 17.69 8.58
CA ASN A 35 -8.00 18.10 9.63
C ASN A 35 -7.65 17.55 11.03
N LEU A 36 -7.01 16.37 11.08
CA LEU A 36 -6.61 15.75 12.34
C LEU A 36 -5.21 16.17 12.79
N GLY A 37 -4.48 16.98 12.00
CA GLY A 37 -3.09 17.35 12.27
C GLY A 37 -2.13 16.15 12.23
N VAL A 38 -2.54 15.10 11.52
CA VAL A 38 -1.70 13.90 11.30
C VAL A 38 -0.84 14.15 10.07
N SER A 39 0.42 13.71 10.15
CA SER A 39 1.36 13.83 9.03
C SER A 39 0.83 13.14 7.76
N PRO A 40 0.88 13.79 6.59
CA PRO A 40 0.49 13.19 5.31
C PRO A 40 1.21 11.88 5.01
N LEU A 41 2.48 11.77 5.42
CA LEU A 41 3.27 10.54 5.28
C LEU A 41 2.61 9.36 6.00
N ILE A 42 2.16 9.57 7.24
CA ILE A 42 1.54 8.51 8.04
C ILE A 42 0.23 8.07 7.41
N VAL A 43 -0.55 9.01 6.91
CA VAL A 43 -1.79 8.70 6.20
C VAL A 43 -1.50 7.96 4.89
N GLY A 44 -0.49 8.37 4.13
CA GLY A 44 -0.05 7.66 2.93
C GLY A 44 0.34 6.21 3.25
N VAL A 45 1.21 6.00 4.22
CA VAL A 45 1.70 4.65 4.56
C VAL A 45 0.61 3.79 5.23
N THR A 46 -0.24 4.36 6.09
CA THR A 46 -1.25 3.57 6.82
C THR A 46 -2.57 3.47 6.05
N ILE A 47 -3.24 4.58 5.76
CA ILE A 47 -4.59 4.55 5.18
C ILE A 47 -4.52 4.17 3.70
N VAL A 48 -3.64 4.81 2.93
CA VAL A 48 -3.52 4.54 1.49
C VAL A 48 -2.90 3.16 1.28
N GLY A 49 -1.81 2.83 1.99
CA GLY A 49 -1.16 1.52 1.90
C GLY A 49 -2.11 0.37 2.28
N PHE A 50 -2.88 0.52 3.35
CA PHE A 50 -3.90 -0.45 3.74
C PHE A 50 -5.03 -0.53 2.70
N GLY A 51 -5.53 0.62 2.25
CA GLY A 51 -6.64 0.69 1.31
C GLY A 51 -6.31 0.07 -0.05
N THR A 52 -5.10 0.30 -0.56
CA THR A 52 -4.65 -0.31 -1.83
C THR A 52 -4.42 -1.81 -1.72
N SER A 53 -4.10 -2.33 -0.52
CA SER A 53 -3.94 -3.76 -0.26
C SER A 53 -5.23 -4.47 0.18
N ALA A 54 -6.33 -3.74 0.37
CA ALA A 54 -7.60 -4.32 0.82
C ALA A 54 -8.18 -5.38 -0.17
N PRO A 55 -8.12 -5.20 -1.50
CA PRO A 55 -8.54 -6.22 -2.46
C PRO A 55 -7.75 -7.53 -2.31
N GLU A 56 -6.42 -7.45 -2.15
CA GLU A 56 -5.56 -8.61 -1.97
C GLU A 56 -5.87 -9.34 -0.67
N MET A 57 -6.12 -8.60 0.41
CA MET A 57 -6.51 -9.17 1.70
C MET A 57 -7.86 -9.91 1.58
N LEU A 58 -8.83 -9.32 0.87
CA LEU A 58 -10.14 -9.92 0.66
C LEU A 58 -10.03 -11.21 -0.17
N VAL A 59 -9.29 -11.18 -1.29
CA VAL A 59 -9.08 -12.35 -2.16
C VAL A 59 -8.39 -13.47 -1.39
N SER A 60 -7.35 -13.15 -0.60
CA SER A 60 -6.63 -14.13 0.21
C SER A 60 -7.51 -14.74 1.31
N ALA A 61 -8.36 -13.91 1.95
CA ALA A 61 -9.30 -14.39 2.97
C ALA A 61 -10.36 -15.31 2.34
N LEU A 62 -10.97 -14.93 1.22
CA LEU A 62 -11.95 -15.77 0.53
C LEU A 62 -11.33 -17.09 0.08
N ALA A 63 -10.13 -17.08 -0.50
CA ALA A 63 -9.41 -18.28 -0.88
C ALA A 63 -9.17 -19.23 0.31
N ALA A 64 -8.88 -18.68 1.49
CA ALA A 64 -8.72 -19.47 2.71
C ALA A 64 -10.06 -20.09 3.18
N PHE A 65 -11.16 -19.33 3.11
CA PHE A 65 -12.51 -19.84 3.44
C PHE A 65 -12.98 -20.92 2.46
N ASP A 66 -12.63 -20.78 1.17
CA ASP A 66 -12.98 -21.74 0.13
C ASP A 66 -12.08 -23.01 0.16
N GLY A 67 -11.14 -23.10 1.11
CA GLY A 67 -10.28 -24.26 1.27
C GLY A 67 -9.14 -24.33 0.25
N VAL A 68 -8.79 -23.22 -0.40
CA VAL A 68 -7.69 -23.10 -1.38
C VAL A 68 -6.63 -22.09 -0.90
N PRO A 69 -6.02 -22.27 0.29
CA PRO A 69 -5.12 -21.29 0.90
C PRO A 69 -3.88 -21.00 0.04
N ALA A 70 -3.44 -21.94 -0.79
CA ALA A 70 -2.33 -21.74 -1.72
C ALA A 70 -2.59 -20.57 -2.70
N MET A 71 -3.84 -20.34 -3.08
CA MET A 71 -4.23 -19.20 -3.91
C MET A 71 -4.04 -17.87 -3.14
N GLY A 72 -4.37 -17.83 -1.85
CA GLY A 72 -4.15 -16.66 -1.01
C GLY A 72 -2.67 -16.32 -0.84
N ILE A 73 -1.82 -17.33 -0.63
CA ILE A 73 -0.36 -17.16 -0.54
C ILE A 73 0.17 -16.65 -1.89
N GLY A 74 -0.24 -17.27 -3.00
CA GLY A 74 0.16 -16.86 -4.36
C GLY A 74 -0.25 -15.42 -4.68
N ASN A 75 -1.45 -15.01 -4.26
CA ASN A 75 -1.93 -13.64 -4.41
C ASN A 75 -1.06 -12.64 -3.60
N ALA A 76 -0.75 -12.93 -2.34
CA ALA A 76 0.07 -12.07 -1.50
C ALA A 76 1.51 -11.93 -2.03
N VAL A 77 2.14 -13.03 -2.43
CA VAL A 77 3.50 -13.00 -3.01
C VAL A 77 3.49 -12.36 -4.39
N GLY A 78 2.52 -12.69 -5.22
CA GLY A 78 2.37 -12.16 -6.57
C GLY A 78 2.18 -10.64 -6.60
N SER A 79 1.37 -10.09 -5.69
CA SER A 79 1.18 -8.64 -5.58
C SER A 79 2.47 -7.91 -5.18
N ASN A 80 3.26 -8.47 -4.25
CA ASN A 80 4.57 -7.91 -3.90
C ASN A 80 5.54 -7.91 -5.11
N ILE A 81 5.60 -9.02 -5.87
CA ILE A 81 6.42 -9.11 -7.07
C ILE A 81 5.97 -8.07 -8.12
N THR A 82 4.66 -7.92 -8.32
CA THR A 82 4.09 -6.95 -9.25
C THR A 82 4.40 -5.52 -8.81
N ASN A 83 4.24 -5.20 -7.53
CA ASN A 83 4.51 -3.87 -7.01
C ASN A 83 5.99 -3.48 -7.17
N VAL A 84 6.92 -4.39 -6.89
CA VAL A 84 8.36 -4.09 -7.03
C VAL A 84 8.81 -4.21 -8.49
N GLY A 85 8.45 -5.28 -9.19
CA GLY A 85 8.93 -5.54 -10.54
C GLY A 85 8.26 -4.68 -11.61
N LEU A 86 6.93 -4.62 -11.58
CA LEU A 86 6.17 -3.90 -12.59
C LEU A 86 5.94 -2.44 -12.21
N VAL A 87 5.30 -2.18 -11.07
CA VAL A 87 4.91 -0.80 -10.70
C VAL A 87 6.14 0.06 -10.49
N LEU A 88 7.01 -0.29 -9.55
CA LEU A 88 8.23 0.46 -9.29
C LEU A 88 9.16 0.47 -10.51
N GLY A 89 9.31 -0.66 -11.21
CA GLY A 89 10.14 -0.77 -12.41
C GLY A 89 9.67 0.16 -13.54
N VAL A 90 8.37 0.15 -13.87
CA VAL A 90 7.82 1.03 -14.91
C VAL A 90 7.87 2.49 -14.48
N THR A 91 7.56 2.81 -13.22
CA THR A 91 7.63 4.18 -12.71
C THR A 91 9.03 4.75 -12.86
N THR A 92 10.08 4.00 -12.48
CA THR A 92 11.47 4.46 -12.60
C THR A 92 11.95 4.59 -14.05
N LEU A 93 11.38 3.85 -14.98
CA LEU A 93 11.66 4.01 -16.40
C LEU A 93 11.05 5.29 -16.98
N ILE A 94 9.89 5.71 -16.46
CA ILE A 94 9.19 6.94 -16.90
C ILE A 94 9.80 8.17 -16.23
N SER A 95 10.03 8.09 -14.91
CA SER A 95 10.57 9.18 -14.10
C SER A 95 11.53 8.63 -13.05
N PRO A 96 12.78 9.11 -13.01
CA PRO A 96 13.72 8.69 -11.95
C PRO A 96 13.19 9.06 -10.57
N LEU A 97 13.18 8.09 -9.66
CA LEU A 97 12.76 8.31 -8.28
C LEU A 97 13.97 8.64 -7.40
N VAL A 98 13.89 9.75 -6.71
CA VAL A 98 14.88 10.09 -5.67
C VAL A 98 14.40 9.48 -4.36
N VAL A 99 15.17 8.51 -3.86
CA VAL A 99 14.84 7.84 -2.60
C VAL A 99 15.68 8.41 -1.47
N ASN A 100 15.02 8.88 -0.42
CA ASN A 100 15.71 9.41 0.75
C ASN A 100 16.42 8.30 1.54
N SER A 101 17.69 8.51 1.84
CA SER A 101 18.53 7.55 2.55
C SER A 101 18.02 7.23 3.97
N ALA A 102 17.30 8.16 4.61
CA ALA A 102 16.71 7.94 5.94
C ALA A 102 15.59 6.91 5.90
N THR A 103 14.71 6.99 4.92
CA THR A 103 13.62 6.02 4.68
C THR A 103 14.16 4.63 4.40
N LEU A 104 15.16 4.53 3.51
CA LEU A 104 15.80 3.24 3.22
C LEU A 104 16.40 2.59 4.46
N ARG A 105 17.07 3.36 5.31
CA ARG A 105 17.71 2.82 6.53
C ARG A 105 16.72 2.38 7.59
N ARG A 106 15.54 2.95 7.62
CA ARG A 106 14.53 2.68 8.66
C ARG A 106 13.51 1.63 8.20
N GLU A 107 12.96 1.79 7.02
CA GLU A 107 11.82 1.01 6.53
C GLU A 107 12.27 -0.31 5.88
N PHE A 108 13.36 -0.26 5.10
CA PHE A 108 13.89 -1.42 4.39
C PHE A 108 14.28 -2.59 5.30
N PRO A 109 14.94 -2.40 6.46
CA PRO A 109 15.23 -3.50 7.36
C PRO A 109 13.98 -4.18 7.92
N ILE A 110 12.92 -3.41 8.20
CA ILE A 110 11.64 -3.95 8.70
C ILE A 110 10.99 -4.81 7.60
N LEU A 111 10.94 -4.29 6.39
CA LEU A 111 10.41 -5.02 5.24
C LEU A 111 11.20 -6.31 4.99
N ALA A 112 12.53 -6.23 4.94
CA ALA A 112 13.40 -7.38 4.74
C ALA A 112 13.22 -8.44 5.85
N PHE A 113 13.08 -8.01 7.09
CA PHE A 113 12.83 -8.90 8.23
C PHE A 113 11.49 -9.62 8.10
N VAL A 114 10.41 -8.90 7.77
CA VAL A 114 9.08 -9.50 7.58
C VAL A 114 9.07 -10.46 6.41
N MET A 115 9.72 -10.12 5.29
CA MET A 115 9.84 -11.01 4.13
C MET A 115 10.63 -12.27 4.47
N LEU A 116 11.75 -12.15 5.18
CA LEU A 116 12.57 -13.29 5.60
C LEU A 116 11.81 -14.19 6.58
N MET A 117 11.12 -13.63 7.56
CA MET A 117 10.28 -14.39 8.48
C MET A 117 9.17 -15.15 7.73
N SER A 118 8.48 -14.48 6.83
CA SER A 118 7.42 -15.11 6.02
C SER A 118 7.99 -16.25 5.17
N LEU A 119 9.17 -16.05 4.58
CA LEU A 119 9.87 -17.09 3.80
C LEU A 119 10.20 -18.30 4.67
N ILE A 120 10.77 -18.09 5.86
CA ILE A 120 11.12 -19.18 6.79
C ILE A 120 9.88 -19.99 7.18
N MET A 121 8.75 -19.33 7.42
CA MET A 121 7.50 -20.01 7.79
C MET A 121 6.89 -20.85 6.66
N VAL A 122 7.22 -20.55 5.41
CA VAL A 122 6.71 -21.30 4.24
C VAL A 122 7.69 -22.40 3.78
N LEU A 123 8.91 -22.46 4.32
CA LEU A 123 9.93 -23.42 3.86
C LEU A 123 9.55 -24.89 4.09
N ASP A 124 8.76 -25.19 5.10
CA ASP A 124 8.24 -26.54 5.36
C ASP A 124 7.05 -26.93 4.46
N GLY A 125 6.59 -25.99 3.61
CA GLY A 125 5.44 -26.19 2.72
C GLY A 125 4.07 -26.13 3.41
N VAL A 126 4.00 -25.80 4.72
CA VAL A 126 2.75 -25.74 5.47
C VAL A 126 2.68 -24.46 6.27
N LEU A 127 1.75 -23.58 5.91
CA LEU A 127 1.46 -22.41 6.74
C LEU A 127 0.47 -22.80 7.84
N SER A 128 0.98 -22.99 9.04
CA SER A 128 0.17 -23.40 10.18
C SER A 128 -0.65 -22.24 10.77
N ARG A 129 -1.63 -22.56 11.63
CA ARG A 129 -2.39 -21.51 12.36
C ARG A 129 -1.50 -20.69 13.29
N VAL A 130 -0.41 -21.26 13.78
CA VAL A 130 0.58 -20.56 14.62
C VAL A 130 1.32 -19.53 13.79
N ASP A 131 1.79 -19.91 12.59
CA ASP A 131 2.47 -18.99 11.66
C ASP A 131 1.56 -17.83 11.26
N GLY A 132 0.31 -18.13 10.92
CA GLY A 132 -0.70 -17.11 10.64
C GLY A 132 -0.94 -16.16 11.82
N SER A 133 -0.98 -16.68 13.05
CA SER A 133 -1.12 -15.87 14.26
C SER A 133 0.08 -14.96 14.51
N ILE A 134 1.29 -15.45 14.27
CA ILE A 134 2.53 -14.66 14.40
C ILE A 134 2.57 -13.55 13.34
N LEU A 135 2.26 -13.87 12.08
CA LEU A 135 2.21 -12.87 11.00
C LEU A 135 1.15 -11.81 11.27
N PHE A 136 -0.03 -12.21 11.73
CA PHE A 136 -1.12 -11.28 12.07
C PHE A 136 -0.77 -10.40 13.28
N ALA A 137 -0.15 -10.96 14.32
CA ALA A 137 0.34 -10.18 15.46
C ALA A 137 1.43 -9.19 15.02
N GLY A 138 2.36 -9.60 14.16
CA GLY A 138 3.39 -8.74 13.56
C GLY A 138 2.77 -7.59 12.77
N PHE A 139 1.74 -7.85 11.97
CA PHE A 139 0.97 -6.83 11.26
C PHE A 139 0.35 -5.81 12.23
N LEU A 140 -0.36 -6.27 13.27
CA LEU A 140 -0.98 -5.39 14.26
C LEU A 140 0.06 -4.55 15.02
N LEU A 141 1.21 -5.14 15.37
CA LEU A 141 2.31 -4.43 16.03
C LEU A 141 2.92 -3.37 15.11
N THR A 142 3.07 -3.65 13.83
CA THR A 142 3.59 -2.69 12.85
C THR A 142 2.64 -1.51 12.68
N ILE A 143 1.37 -1.77 12.40
CA ILE A 143 0.35 -0.71 12.24
C ILE A 143 0.16 0.07 13.54
N GLY A 144 0.07 -0.61 14.68
CA GLY A 144 -0.06 0.03 15.99
C GLY A 144 1.17 0.87 16.35
N GLY A 145 2.37 0.36 16.05
CA GLY A 145 3.63 1.09 16.25
C GLY A 145 3.71 2.35 15.39
N MET A 146 3.34 2.26 14.12
CA MET A 146 3.28 3.42 13.22
C MET A 146 2.25 4.45 13.71
N GLY A 147 1.04 4.01 14.07
CA GLY A 147 0.01 4.88 14.63
C GLY A 147 0.44 5.58 15.93
N TRP A 148 1.15 4.85 16.80
CA TRP A 148 1.68 5.43 18.04
C TRP A 148 2.81 6.43 17.82
N MET A 149 3.70 6.16 16.87
CA MET A 149 4.75 7.11 16.47
C MET A 149 4.14 8.38 15.87
N ALA A 150 3.08 8.23 15.07
CA ALA A 150 2.28 9.31 14.55
C ALA A 150 1.71 10.20 15.64
N TYR A 151 1.02 9.57 16.58
CA TYR A 151 0.39 10.27 17.71
C TYR A 151 1.40 11.04 18.57
N ARG A 152 2.60 10.49 18.77
CA ARG A 152 3.67 11.17 19.52
C ARG A 152 4.40 12.28 18.76
N GLY A 153 4.06 12.51 17.50
CA GLY A 153 4.71 13.52 16.67
C GLY A 153 6.19 13.23 16.38
N LEU A 154 6.63 11.99 16.57
CA LEU A 154 8.02 11.57 16.34
C LEU A 154 8.41 11.58 14.86
N GLY A 155 7.45 11.79 13.96
CA GLY A 155 7.65 11.95 12.52
C GLY A 155 7.77 13.38 12.02
N LYS A 156 7.55 14.40 12.85
CA LYS A 156 7.49 15.81 12.43
C LYS A 156 8.79 16.38 11.84
N ASN A 157 9.90 15.68 11.95
CA ASN A 157 11.20 16.04 11.35
C ASN A 157 11.62 15.02 10.27
N ASP A 158 10.72 14.22 9.74
CA ASP A 158 11.04 13.29 8.66
C ASP A 158 11.19 14.10 7.35
N PRO A 159 12.32 14.00 6.64
CA PRO A 159 12.52 14.69 5.36
C PRO A 159 11.44 14.38 4.33
N LEU A 160 10.84 13.18 4.38
CA LEU A 160 9.69 12.81 3.55
C LEU A 160 8.45 13.64 3.85
N GLU A 161 8.27 14.06 5.10
CA GLU A 161 7.13 14.91 5.49
C GLU A 161 7.20 16.28 4.82
N ALA A 162 8.41 16.84 4.72
CA ALA A 162 8.64 18.10 4.02
C ALA A 162 8.45 17.95 2.50
N GLU A 163 8.85 16.84 1.92
CA GLU A 163 8.75 16.55 0.49
C GLU A 163 7.29 16.30 0.09
N PHE A 164 6.55 15.47 0.83
CA PHE A 164 5.11 15.28 0.64
C PHE A 164 4.30 16.56 0.85
N ALA A 165 4.64 17.37 1.86
CA ALA A 165 3.96 18.65 2.10
C ALA A 165 4.19 19.64 0.94
N GLN A 166 5.37 19.64 0.32
CA GLN A 166 5.68 20.45 -0.85
C GLN A 166 4.92 19.96 -2.09
N GLU A 167 4.91 18.66 -2.33
CA GLU A 167 4.20 18.06 -3.47
C GLU A 167 2.69 18.30 -3.39
N TYR A 168 2.08 18.14 -2.22
CA TYR A 168 0.68 18.48 -1.99
C TYR A 168 0.39 19.98 -2.15
N ALA A 169 1.29 20.85 -1.71
CA ALA A 169 1.14 22.29 -1.89
C ALA A 169 1.21 22.69 -3.37
N GLU A 170 2.09 22.09 -4.15
CA GLU A 170 2.20 22.32 -5.60
C GLU A 170 0.99 21.78 -6.35
N GLN A 171 0.49 20.63 -5.99
CA GLN A 171 -0.70 20.01 -6.60
C GLN A 171 -1.97 20.79 -6.31
N SER A 172 -2.13 21.29 -5.07
CA SER A 172 -3.26 22.15 -4.69
C SER A 172 -3.24 23.52 -5.39
N MET A 173 -2.05 24.08 -5.64
CA MET A 173 -1.89 25.33 -6.41
C MET A 173 -2.15 25.12 -7.91
N SER A 174 -1.84 23.94 -8.45
CA SER A 174 -2.11 23.60 -9.85
C SER A 174 -3.60 23.42 -10.11
N THR A 175 -4.32 22.75 -9.23
CA THR A 175 -5.79 22.58 -9.32
C THR A 175 -6.55 23.87 -9.07
N GLY A 176 -6.07 24.75 -8.20
CA GLY A 176 -6.67 26.09 -7.99
C GLY A 176 -6.51 27.03 -9.19
N LYS A 177 -5.48 26.85 -10.01
CA LYS A 177 -5.29 27.63 -11.26
C LYS A 177 -6.10 27.12 -12.45
N ALA A 178 -6.55 25.86 -12.41
CA ALA A 178 -7.38 25.27 -13.46
C ALA A 178 -8.88 25.57 -13.30
N SER A 179 -9.29 26.17 -12.17
CA SER A 179 -10.69 26.51 -11.85
C SER A 179 -10.97 28.03 -11.88
N CYS A 180 -10.06 28.86 -12.36
CA CYS A 180 -10.27 30.24 -12.79
C CYS A 180 -10.13 30.38 -14.29
#